data_eb7bca9b612704552aeb57cddd42d68c
#
_entry.id   eb7bca9b612704552aeb57cddd42d68c
#
_cell.length_a   1.000
_cell.length_b   1.000
_cell.length_c   1.000
_cell.angle_alpha   90.00
_cell.angle_beta   90.00
_cell.angle_gamma   90.00
#
_symmetry.space_group_name_H-M   'P 1'
#
loop_
_entity.id
_entity.type
_entity.pdbx_description
1 polymer ?
#
loop_
_entity_poly.entity_id
_entity_poly.type
_entity_poly.pdbx_seq_one_letter_code
_entity_poly.pdbx_strand_id
1 'polypeptide(L)'
;MPNLRGLPIADYLNASVNFPAGPVPLFRWDNYLSIHIAAFGNNLRKLISADHDDGDRPDHPDVWRPLSHELPENILHWMQSSSSPWIVNVDLDYFFCAGENAQQQEEGEWLPLFSEDYINSVFSNVRKGIDAGLVKVVTVCLTPSNFTPGWQQCSDLSQAIFKILGAKHPKI
;
A
#
# COMPACT_ATOMS: atom_id res chain seq x y z
N MET A 1 -6.79 23.89 0.97
CA MET A 1 -7.27 22.53 1.20
C MET A 1 -8.28 22.54 2.34
N PRO A 2 -9.36 21.77 2.29
CA PRO A 2 -10.25 21.62 3.43
C PRO A 2 -9.46 21.07 4.64
N ASN A 3 -9.89 21.45 5.84
CA ASN A 3 -9.29 20.91 7.06
C ASN A 3 -9.72 19.44 7.21
N LEU A 4 -8.85 18.51 6.83
CA LEU A 4 -9.11 17.07 6.85
C LEU A 4 -9.04 16.48 8.26
N ARG A 5 -8.50 17.23 9.23
CA ARG A 5 -8.35 16.75 10.61
C ARG A 5 -9.69 16.76 11.32
N GLY A 6 -10.07 15.61 11.84
CA GLY A 6 -11.29 15.46 12.63
C GLY A 6 -12.58 15.32 11.81
N LEU A 7 -12.50 15.13 10.50
CA LEU A 7 -13.68 14.76 9.71
C LEU A 7 -14.18 13.37 10.10
N PRO A 8 -15.50 13.19 10.24
CA PRO A 8 -16.11 11.86 10.30
C PRO A 8 -15.71 11.04 9.06
N ILE A 9 -15.60 9.73 9.23
CA ILE A 9 -15.15 8.85 8.12
C ILE A 9 -16.08 8.94 6.89
N ALA A 10 -17.40 9.11 7.12
CA ALA A 10 -18.36 9.28 6.04
C ALA A 10 -18.13 10.57 5.23
N ASP A 11 -17.79 11.65 5.90
CA ASP A 11 -17.49 12.93 5.24
C ASP A 11 -16.16 12.86 4.49
N TYR A 12 -15.20 12.12 5.04
CA TYR A 12 -13.93 11.86 4.40
C TYR A 12 -14.10 11.09 3.09
N LEU A 13 -14.90 10.01 3.11
CA LEU A 13 -15.16 9.19 1.93
C LEU A 13 -15.97 9.92 0.84
N ASN A 14 -16.82 10.88 1.23
CA ASN A 14 -17.65 11.66 0.32
C ASN A 14 -17.04 13.02 -0.07
N ALA A 15 -15.85 13.33 0.43
CA ALA A 15 -15.18 14.58 0.10
C ALA A 15 -14.91 14.66 -1.41
N SER A 16 -15.29 15.78 -2.01
CA SER A 16 -15.13 16.02 -3.44
C SER A 16 -14.64 17.44 -3.72
N VAL A 17 -14.07 17.62 -4.92
CA VAL A 17 -13.64 18.92 -5.45
C VAL A 17 -14.41 19.18 -6.74
N ASN A 18 -14.94 20.38 -6.88
CA ASN A 18 -15.65 20.77 -8.11
C ASN A 18 -14.67 21.16 -9.20
N PHE A 19 -14.77 20.47 -10.33
CA PHE A 19 -14.10 20.82 -11.57
C PHE A 19 -15.13 21.28 -12.61
N PRO A 20 -14.72 21.93 -13.72
CA PRO A 20 -15.63 22.33 -14.79
C PRO A 20 -16.47 21.17 -15.36
N ALA A 21 -15.93 19.94 -15.33
CA ALA A 21 -16.61 18.72 -15.78
C ALA A 21 -17.51 18.06 -14.70
N GLY A 22 -17.57 18.63 -13.49
CA GLY A 22 -18.36 18.10 -12.36
C GLY A 22 -17.52 17.78 -11.11
N PRO A 23 -18.18 17.33 -10.04
CA PRO A 23 -17.48 16.95 -8.80
C PRO A 23 -16.65 15.68 -9.01
N VAL A 24 -15.43 15.71 -8.50
CA VAL A 24 -14.49 14.59 -8.52
C VAL A 24 -14.15 14.22 -7.06
N PRO A 25 -14.13 12.93 -6.68
CA PRO A 25 -13.71 12.52 -5.35
C PRO A 25 -12.35 13.12 -4.97
N LEU A 26 -12.25 13.66 -3.76
CA LEU A 26 -11.01 14.25 -3.27
C LEU A 26 -9.93 13.16 -3.10
N PHE A 27 -10.31 12.01 -2.55
CA PHE A 27 -9.43 10.89 -2.33
C PHE A 27 -9.64 9.85 -3.41
N ARG A 28 -8.58 9.58 -4.14
CA ARG A 28 -8.53 8.58 -5.21
C ARG A 28 -7.25 7.76 -5.07
N TRP A 29 -7.21 6.60 -5.71
CA TRP A 29 -6.04 5.71 -5.72
C TRP A 29 -4.77 6.40 -6.24
N ASP A 30 -4.94 7.37 -7.16
CA ASP A 30 -3.85 8.08 -7.83
C ASP A 30 -3.43 9.40 -7.16
N ASN A 31 -3.98 9.75 -5.98
CA ASN A 31 -3.64 11.02 -5.31
C ASN A 31 -3.67 10.98 -3.77
N TYR A 32 -4.09 9.86 -3.15
CA TYR A 32 -4.29 9.81 -1.69
C TYR A 32 -2.99 10.06 -0.91
N LEU A 33 -1.86 9.60 -1.45
CA LEU A 33 -0.56 9.75 -0.82
C LEU A 33 -0.10 11.20 -0.83
N SER A 34 -0.23 11.89 -1.97
CA SER A 34 0.07 13.33 -2.10
C SER A 34 -0.81 14.17 -1.16
N ILE A 35 -2.09 13.83 -1.03
CA ILE A 35 -3.00 14.50 -0.10
C ILE A 35 -2.58 14.23 1.36
N HIS A 36 -2.23 13.00 1.69
CA HIS A 36 -1.75 12.64 3.02
C HIS A 36 -0.48 13.43 3.39
N ILE A 37 0.49 13.49 2.49
CA ILE A 37 1.72 14.27 2.68
C ILE A 37 1.40 15.76 2.82
N ALA A 38 0.53 16.31 2.01
CA ALA A 38 0.13 17.72 2.11
C ALA A 38 -0.56 18.03 3.44
N ALA A 39 -1.33 17.08 4.00
CA ALA A 39 -2.06 17.27 5.25
C ALA A 39 -1.19 17.04 6.51
N PHE A 40 -0.24 16.11 6.44
CA PHE A 40 0.49 15.59 7.60
C PHE A 40 2.01 15.58 7.43
N GLY A 41 2.55 16.09 6.31
CA GLY A 41 3.97 15.98 5.95
C GLY A 41 4.93 16.50 7.01
N ASN A 42 4.55 17.52 7.77
CA ASN A 42 5.35 18.03 8.90
C ASN A 42 5.58 17.00 10.02
N ASN A 43 4.74 15.96 10.10
CA ASN A 43 4.86 14.87 11.06
C ASN A 43 5.51 13.62 10.43
N LEU A 44 5.71 13.62 9.12
CA LEU A 44 6.34 12.55 8.39
C LEU A 44 7.85 12.65 8.54
N ARG A 45 8.51 11.58 8.97
CA ARG A 45 9.97 11.54 9.10
C ARG A 45 10.63 10.86 7.92
N LYS A 46 9.97 9.88 7.37
CA LYS A 46 10.41 9.12 6.20
C LYS A 46 9.21 8.37 5.63
N LEU A 47 9.10 8.36 4.33
CA LEU A 47 8.17 7.52 3.59
C LEU A 47 8.95 6.62 2.64
N ILE A 48 8.66 5.33 2.66
CA ILE A 48 9.17 4.37 1.70
C ILE A 48 7.96 3.87 0.91
N SER A 49 7.95 4.11 -0.40
CA SER A 49 6.89 3.69 -1.31
C SER A 49 7.46 2.73 -2.33
N ALA A 50 7.04 1.47 -2.27
CA ALA A 50 7.31 0.49 -3.32
C ALA A 50 6.06 0.39 -4.19
N ASP A 51 6.20 0.72 -5.45
CA ASP A 51 5.12 0.77 -6.44
C ASP A 51 5.63 0.28 -7.82
N HIS A 52 4.73 0.17 -8.79
CA HIS A 52 5.03 -0.26 -10.16
C HIS A 52 5.33 0.92 -11.08
N ASP A 53 5.74 2.06 -10.52
CA ASP A 53 5.95 3.27 -11.29
C ASP A 53 4.67 3.90 -11.84
N ASP A 54 3.54 3.56 -11.27
CA ASP A 54 2.21 4.12 -11.56
C ASP A 54 1.62 4.84 -10.34
N GLY A 55 0.47 5.48 -10.53
CA GLY A 55 -0.27 6.16 -9.46
C GLY A 55 0.41 7.40 -8.90
N ASP A 56 0.25 7.58 -7.61
CA ASP A 56 0.62 8.81 -6.91
C ASP A 56 2.14 8.91 -6.68
N ARG A 57 2.75 9.96 -7.19
CA ARG A 57 4.19 10.22 -7.11
C ARG A 57 4.47 11.57 -6.46
N PRO A 58 4.26 11.69 -5.16
CA PRO A 58 4.52 12.96 -4.49
C PRO A 58 5.99 13.34 -4.57
N ASP A 59 6.26 14.55 -5.05
CA ASP A 59 7.58 15.16 -5.01
C ASP A 59 7.83 15.72 -3.60
N HIS A 60 8.43 14.91 -2.74
CA HIS A 60 8.74 15.29 -1.37
C HIS A 60 10.09 14.68 -0.96
N PRO A 61 10.98 15.44 -0.31
CA PRO A 61 12.36 15.01 0.00
C PRO A 61 12.43 13.78 0.91
N ASP A 62 11.39 13.53 1.70
CA ASP A 62 11.35 12.41 2.64
C ASP A 62 10.72 11.14 2.01
N VAL A 63 10.34 11.20 0.72
CA VAL A 63 9.82 10.05 -0.02
C VAL A 63 10.94 9.35 -0.75
N TRP A 64 11.14 8.09 -0.44
CA TRP A 64 12.10 7.23 -1.11
C TRP A 64 11.40 6.04 -1.76
N ARG A 65 11.81 5.73 -2.98
CA ARG A 65 11.28 4.64 -3.79
C ARG A 65 12.35 3.59 -4.03
N PRO A 66 12.40 2.54 -3.22
CA PRO A 66 13.33 1.44 -3.43
C PRO A 66 12.90 0.61 -4.66
N LEU A 67 13.85 -0.02 -5.27
CA LEU A 67 13.57 -1.08 -6.23
C LEU A 67 12.97 -2.31 -5.53
N SER A 68 12.09 -3.03 -6.20
CA SER A 68 11.36 -4.14 -5.58
C SER A 68 12.29 -5.18 -4.96
N HIS A 69 13.44 -5.48 -5.59
CA HIS A 69 14.40 -6.45 -5.06
C HIS A 69 15.12 -5.99 -3.78
N GLU A 70 15.09 -4.69 -3.46
CA GLU A 70 15.70 -4.17 -2.24
C GLU A 70 14.84 -4.41 -0.99
N LEU A 71 13.53 -4.59 -1.16
CA LEU A 71 12.60 -4.78 -0.03
C LEU A 71 12.96 -5.97 0.86
N PRO A 72 13.13 -7.20 0.31
CA PRO A 72 13.42 -8.37 1.13
C PRO A 72 14.70 -8.23 1.96
N GLU A 73 15.70 -7.52 1.43
CA GLU A 73 17.02 -7.40 2.05
C GLU A 73 17.09 -6.26 3.06
N ASN A 74 16.40 -5.16 2.79
CA ASN A 74 16.65 -3.90 3.48
C ASN A 74 15.51 -3.40 4.36
N ILE A 75 14.28 -3.89 4.21
CA ILE A 75 13.10 -3.34 4.91
C ILE A 75 13.29 -3.33 6.45
N LEU A 76 13.86 -4.37 7.02
CA LEU A 76 14.14 -4.42 8.46
C LEU A 76 15.21 -3.41 8.88
N HIS A 77 16.28 -3.27 8.09
CA HIS A 77 17.33 -2.28 8.33
C HIS A 77 16.77 -0.86 8.28
N TRP A 78 15.89 -0.57 7.33
CA TRP A 78 15.24 0.74 7.24
C TRP A 78 14.36 1.03 8.45
N MET A 79 13.62 0.02 8.93
CA MET A 79 12.84 0.17 10.16
C MET A 79 13.73 0.44 11.38
N GLN A 80 14.85 -0.24 11.49
CA GLN A 80 15.80 -0.09 12.60
C GLN A 80 16.54 1.25 12.55
N SER A 81 16.74 1.84 11.38
CA SER A 81 17.42 3.11 11.20
C SER A 81 16.58 4.33 11.58
N SER A 82 15.29 4.15 11.87
CA SER A 82 14.37 5.23 12.27
C SER A 82 14.20 5.30 13.77
N SER A 83 14.20 6.51 14.31
CA SER A 83 13.83 6.77 15.71
C SER A 83 12.32 6.81 15.95
N SER A 84 11.53 6.81 14.88
CA SER A 84 10.06 6.85 14.93
C SER A 84 9.47 5.49 14.56
N PRO A 85 8.32 5.12 15.13
CA PRO A 85 7.65 3.88 14.76
C PRO A 85 7.10 3.96 13.33
N TRP A 86 6.93 2.80 12.73
CA TRP A 86 6.43 2.63 11.37
C TRP A 86 4.96 2.23 11.33
N ILE A 87 4.30 2.71 10.29
CA ILE A 87 3.05 2.18 9.77
C ILE A 87 3.40 1.49 8.44
N VAL A 88 2.95 0.26 8.27
CA VAL A 88 3.13 -0.51 7.03
C VAL A 88 1.78 -0.64 6.35
N ASN A 89 1.65 -0.05 5.17
CA ASN A 89 0.49 -0.22 4.31
C ASN A 89 0.84 -1.22 3.22
N VAL A 90 0.01 -2.22 3.04
CA VAL A 90 0.16 -3.26 2.03
C VAL A 90 -1.05 -3.16 1.10
N ASP A 91 -0.81 -2.88 -0.17
CA ASP A 91 -1.81 -3.05 -1.22
C ASP A 91 -1.49 -4.33 -1.98
N LEU A 92 -2.47 -5.23 -2.10
CA LEU A 92 -2.23 -6.56 -2.66
C LEU A 92 -2.05 -6.54 -4.17
N ASP A 93 -2.53 -5.52 -4.87
CA ASP A 93 -2.30 -5.36 -6.30
C ASP A 93 -0.81 -5.24 -6.64
N TYR A 94 0.00 -4.72 -5.71
CA TYR A 94 1.47 -4.70 -5.85
C TYR A 94 2.09 -6.07 -6.17
N PHE A 95 1.46 -7.16 -5.78
CA PHE A 95 1.98 -8.51 -5.96
C PHE A 95 1.54 -9.17 -7.26
N PHE A 96 0.80 -8.46 -8.10
CA PHE A 96 0.28 -8.96 -9.36
C PHE A 96 0.70 -8.07 -10.53
N CYS A 97 0.75 -8.64 -11.71
CA CYS A 97 0.96 -7.90 -12.97
C CYS A 97 -0.02 -8.38 -14.03
N ALA A 98 -0.34 -7.49 -14.95
CA ALA A 98 -1.14 -7.82 -16.11
C ALA A 98 -0.33 -8.70 -17.07
N GLY A 99 -0.89 -9.83 -17.49
CA GLY A 99 -0.33 -10.65 -18.58
C GLY A 99 -0.44 -9.91 -19.92
N GLU A 100 0.28 -10.41 -20.94
CA GLU A 100 0.36 -9.76 -22.26
C GLU A 100 -0.99 -9.47 -22.92
N ASN A 101 -2.03 -10.24 -22.58
CA ASN A 101 -3.38 -10.09 -23.14
C ASN A 101 -4.31 -9.23 -22.29
N ALA A 102 -3.89 -8.79 -21.11
CA ALA A 102 -4.75 -8.08 -20.17
C ALA A 102 -5.18 -6.68 -20.68
N GLN A 103 -4.39 -6.07 -21.56
CA GLN A 103 -4.72 -4.76 -22.15
C GLN A 103 -5.76 -4.83 -23.27
N GLN A 104 -6.07 -6.03 -23.77
CA GLN A 104 -6.97 -6.22 -24.93
C GLN A 104 -8.31 -6.89 -24.58
N GLN A 105 -8.46 -7.38 -23.35
CA GLN A 105 -9.68 -8.07 -22.91
C GLN A 105 -10.20 -7.45 -21.61
N GLU A 106 -11.51 -7.36 -21.48
CA GLU A 106 -12.18 -6.92 -20.24
C GLU A 106 -11.86 -7.83 -19.03
N GLU A 107 -11.36 -9.04 -19.28
CA GLU A 107 -10.88 -10.02 -18.31
C GLU A 107 -9.42 -10.37 -18.64
N GLY A 108 -8.49 -9.47 -18.33
CA GLY A 108 -7.07 -9.74 -18.49
C GLY A 108 -6.58 -10.82 -17.52
N GLU A 109 -5.65 -11.66 -17.98
CA GLU A 109 -4.96 -12.59 -17.11
C GLU A 109 -4.01 -11.82 -16.20
N TRP A 110 -4.23 -11.88 -14.90
CA TRP A 110 -3.35 -11.33 -13.87
C TRP A 110 -2.47 -12.44 -13.32
N LEU A 111 -1.17 -12.19 -13.27
CA LEU A 111 -0.16 -13.16 -12.84
C LEU A 111 0.52 -12.69 -11.56
N PRO A 112 0.93 -13.61 -10.67
CA PRO A 112 1.83 -13.26 -9.57
C PRO A 112 3.12 -12.66 -10.10
N LEU A 113 3.48 -11.47 -9.63
CA LEU A 113 4.72 -10.78 -10.02
C LEU A 113 5.91 -11.29 -9.22
N PHE A 114 5.70 -11.70 -7.98
CA PHE A 114 6.75 -12.11 -7.05
C PHE A 114 6.57 -13.56 -6.60
N SER A 115 7.70 -14.22 -6.35
CA SER A 115 7.71 -15.57 -5.79
C SER A 115 7.23 -15.60 -4.34
N GLU A 116 6.81 -16.78 -3.88
CA GLU A 116 6.49 -17.01 -2.46
C GLU A 116 7.68 -16.69 -1.55
N ASP A 117 8.91 -17.00 -1.98
CA ASP A 117 10.12 -16.70 -1.20
C ASP A 117 10.32 -15.19 -1.02
N TYR A 118 10.03 -14.39 -2.06
CA TYR A 118 10.06 -12.94 -1.95
C TYR A 118 9.06 -12.46 -0.91
N ILE A 119 7.81 -12.90 -1.01
CA ILE A 119 6.72 -12.53 -0.08
C ILE A 119 7.08 -12.96 1.35
N ASN A 120 7.54 -14.19 1.52
CA ASN A 120 7.98 -14.70 2.82
C ASN A 120 9.13 -13.86 3.40
N SER A 121 10.10 -13.47 2.60
CA SER A 121 11.24 -12.68 3.05
C SER A 121 10.82 -11.29 3.50
N VAL A 122 10.03 -10.58 2.69
CA VAL A 122 9.52 -9.24 3.02
C VAL A 122 8.73 -9.29 4.34
N PHE A 123 7.70 -10.15 4.42
CA PHE A 123 6.81 -10.15 5.58
C PHE A 123 7.43 -10.78 6.84
N SER A 124 8.40 -11.69 6.71
CA SER A 124 9.20 -12.14 7.86
C SER A 124 10.02 -11.00 8.46
N ASN A 125 10.54 -10.10 7.64
CA ASN A 125 11.25 -8.93 8.12
C ASN A 125 10.30 -7.87 8.72
N VAL A 126 9.10 -7.69 8.16
CA VAL A 126 8.04 -6.89 8.80
C VAL A 126 7.66 -7.49 10.16
N ARG A 127 7.52 -8.82 10.26
CA ARG A 127 7.25 -9.53 11.53
C ARG A 127 8.34 -9.24 12.56
N LYS A 128 9.61 -9.34 12.20
CA LYS A 128 10.72 -8.96 13.10
C LYS A 128 10.61 -7.50 13.56
N GLY A 129 10.19 -6.60 12.68
CA GLY A 129 9.90 -5.20 13.02
C GLY A 129 8.76 -5.05 14.03
N ILE A 130 7.71 -5.85 13.91
CA ILE A 130 6.59 -5.90 14.86
C ILE A 130 7.09 -6.40 16.23
N ASP A 131 7.80 -7.52 16.25
CA ASP A 131 8.31 -8.14 17.47
C ASP A 131 9.30 -7.24 18.21
N ALA A 132 10.07 -6.44 17.47
CA ALA A 132 10.96 -5.42 18.01
C ALA A 132 10.25 -4.11 18.43
N GLY A 133 8.94 -4.01 18.22
CA GLY A 133 8.15 -2.82 18.55
C GLY A 133 8.38 -1.63 17.60
N LEU A 134 9.05 -1.83 16.47
CA LEU A 134 9.31 -0.81 15.47
C LEU A 134 8.07 -0.52 14.60
N VAL A 135 7.27 -1.54 14.31
CA VAL A 135 6.02 -1.42 13.55
C VAL A 135 4.84 -1.39 14.51
N LYS A 136 3.99 -0.37 14.41
CA LYS A 136 2.82 -0.20 15.28
C LYS A 136 1.50 -0.54 14.60
N VAL A 137 1.44 -0.39 13.29
CA VAL A 137 0.23 -0.66 12.51
C VAL A 137 0.64 -1.33 11.21
N VAL A 138 -0.10 -2.36 10.83
CA VAL A 138 -0.07 -2.93 9.48
C VAL A 138 -1.50 -2.89 8.94
N THR A 139 -1.68 -2.34 7.76
CA THR A 139 -2.93 -2.39 7.01
C THR A 139 -2.74 -3.19 5.74
N VAL A 140 -3.76 -3.96 5.37
CA VAL A 140 -3.76 -4.75 4.13
C VAL A 140 -5.02 -4.39 3.35
N CYS A 141 -4.85 -3.89 2.14
CA CYS A 141 -5.91 -3.60 1.20
C CYS A 141 -6.04 -4.76 0.21
N LEU A 142 -7.26 -5.31 0.12
CA LEU A 142 -7.59 -6.36 -0.85
C LEU A 142 -8.18 -5.72 -2.10
N THR A 143 -7.44 -5.22 -3.01
CA THR A 143 -7.95 -4.61 -4.25
C THR A 143 -8.63 -5.68 -5.14
N PRO A 144 -9.97 -5.89 -5.08
CA PRO A 144 -10.61 -7.08 -5.64
C PRO A 144 -11.01 -6.95 -7.10
N SER A 145 -10.58 -5.92 -7.81
CA SER A 145 -11.07 -5.62 -9.15
C SER A 145 -9.96 -5.55 -10.19
N ASN A 146 -10.14 -4.86 -11.25
CA ASN A 146 -9.36 -4.74 -12.50
C ASN A 146 -7.82 -4.72 -12.40
N PHE A 147 -7.24 -4.79 -11.21
CA PHE A 147 -5.79 -4.76 -10.96
C PHE A 147 -5.27 -6.06 -10.31
N THR A 148 -6.12 -7.07 -10.14
CA THR A 148 -5.75 -8.34 -9.48
C THR A 148 -6.49 -9.52 -10.12
N PRO A 149 -6.05 -10.78 -9.86
CA PRO A 149 -6.73 -11.98 -10.35
C PRO A 149 -8.14 -12.19 -9.76
N GLY A 150 -8.57 -11.32 -8.84
CA GLY A 150 -9.88 -11.39 -8.21
C GLY A 150 -9.83 -11.69 -6.71
N TRP A 151 -11.01 -11.76 -6.11
CA TRP A 151 -11.19 -11.84 -4.66
C TRP A 151 -10.51 -13.04 -4.01
N GLN A 152 -10.64 -14.23 -4.60
CA GLN A 152 -10.09 -15.45 -3.99
C GLN A 152 -8.58 -15.39 -3.86
N GLN A 153 -7.88 -15.02 -4.93
CA GLN A 153 -6.42 -14.94 -4.95
C GLN A 153 -5.90 -13.86 -3.99
N CYS A 154 -6.57 -12.71 -3.93
CA CYS A 154 -6.24 -11.66 -2.96
C CYS A 154 -6.48 -12.14 -1.51
N SER A 155 -7.57 -12.85 -1.26
CA SER A 155 -7.86 -13.43 0.05
C SER A 155 -6.80 -14.47 0.46
N ASP A 156 -6.40 -15.35 -0.45
CA ASP A 156 -5.40 -16.38 -0.20
C ASP A 156 -4.03 -15.75 0.11
N LEU A 157 -3.63 -14.75 -0.68
CA LEU A 157 -2.41 -13.99 -0.44
C LEU A 157 -2.47 -13.25 0.91
N SER A 158 -3.58 -12.61 1.21
CA SER A 158 -3.80 -11.94 2.50
C SER A 158 -3.66 -12.91 3.66
N GLN A 159 -4.29 -14.10 3.57
CA GLN A 159 -4.19 -15.13 4.59
C GLN A 159 -2.72 -15.60 4.80
N ALA A 160 -1.98 -15.79 3.71
CA ALA A 160 -0.55 -16.14 3.78
C ALA A 160 0.26 -15.05 4.48
N ILE A 161 0.04 -13.79 4.15
CA ILE A 161 0.69 -12.63 4.79
C ILE A 161 0.35 -12.59 6.28
N PHE A 162 -0.92 -12.68 6.66
CA PHE A 162 -1.32 -12.68 8.08
C PHE A 162 -0.70 -13.84 8.85
N LYS A 163 -0.58 -15.02 8.24
CA LYS A 163 0.09 -16.18 8.85
C LYS A 163 1.57 -15.88 9.13
N ILE A 164 2.29 -15.28 8.17
CA ILE A 164 3.70 -14.89 8.35
C ILE A 164 3.82 -13.84 9.45
N LEU A 165 2.94 -12.85 9.47
CA LEU A 165 2.91 -11.82 10.49
C LEU A 165 2.50 -12.34 11.87
N GLY A 166 2.06 -13.61 11.99
CA GLY A 166 1.59 -14.20 13.24
C GLY A 166 0.31 -13.55 13.77
N ALA A 167 -0.48 -12.95 12.89
CA ALA A 167 -1.73 -12.29 13.20
C ALA A 167 -2.93 -13.11 12.72
N LYS A 168 -4.08 -12.93 13.38
CA LYS A 168 -5.30 -13.59 12.96
C LYS A 168 -5.88 -12.86 11.74
N HIS A 169 -6.09 -13.59 10.65
CA HIS A 169 -6.79 -13.05 9.49
C HIS A 169 -8.23 -12.68 9.87
N PRO A 170 -8.70 -11.46 9.53
CA PRO A 170 -10.10 -11.10 9.77
C PRO A 170 -11.02 -12.04 8.96
N LYS A 171 -12.19 -12.30 9.49
CA LYS A 171 -13.25 -12.96 8.71
C LYS A 171 -13.84 -11.92 7.77
N ILE A 172 -13.65 -12.10 6.52
CA ILE A 172 -14.16 -11.25 5.44
C ILE A 172 -15.37 -11.91 4.82
#